data_79feb7c9c7a129da3112a2e0ce2c2760
#
_entry.id   79feb7c9c7a129da3112a2e0ce2c2760
#
_cell.length_a   1.000
_cell.length_b   1.000
_cell.length_c   1.000
_cell.angle_alpha   90.00
_cell.angle_beta   90.00
_cell.angle_gamma   90.00
#
_symmetry.space_group_name_H-M   'P 1'
#
loop_
_entity.id
_entity.type
_entity.pdbx_description
1 polymer ?
#
loop_
_entity_poly.entity_id
_entity_poly.type
_entity_poly.pdbx_seq_one_letter_code
_entity_poly.pdbx_strand_id
1 'polypeptide(L)'
;MRELIYYVACTVDRFIAREDGSFDFFLTEGEHIADLVESFPETIPAHLRDTLGVHAENQWFDVVLMGRRTYEVGLEVGVTNPYPQMKQYLFSRSLKESPDKNVELVSGDAIALVRELKTQTGKDIWLCGGSDLATTLFPEIDEMILKVNPILLGSGIPLFSGVIKETDLELTNSKIYNNGFMLLHYRVKH
;
A
#
# COMPACT_ATOMS: atom_id res chain seq x y z
N MET A 1 -10.16 7.26 16.17
CA MET A 1 -8.72 6.89 16.14
C MET A 1 -8.45 6.55 14.69
N ARG A 2 -7.33 6.96 14.14
CA ARG A 2 -6.94 6.63 12.74
C ARG A 2 -6.64 5.14 12.64
N GLU A 3 -7.00 4.54 11.52
CA GLU A 3 -6.75 3.12 11.27
C GLU A 3 -5.51 2.95 10.37
N LEU A 4 -4.77 1.85 10.56
CA LEU A 4 -3.73 1.40 9.64
C LEU A 4 -4.35 0.44 8.63
N ILE A 5 -4.39 0.85 7.37
CA ILE A 5 -5.03 0.09 6.29
C ILE A 5 -3.96 -0.43 5.33
N TYR A 6 -3.85 -1.76 5.19
CA TYR A 6 -3.00 -2.37 4.19
C TYR A 6 -3.72 -2.41 2.84
N TYR A 7 -3.52 -1.36 2.04
CA TYR A 7 -4.09 -1.24 0.70
C TYR A 7 -3.06 -1.63 -0.35
N VAL A 8 -3.23 -2.80 -0.97
CA VAL A 8 -2.22 -3.44 -1.80
C VAL A 8 -2.81 -4.26 -2.95
N ALA A 9 -2.11 -4.30 -4.09
CA ALA A 9 -2.42 -5.23 -5.18
C ALA A 9 -1.76 -6.58 -4.94
N CYS A 10 -2.48 -7.67 -5.25
CA CYS A 10 -1.93 -9.01 -5.16
C CYS A 10 -2.55 -9.94 -6.22
N THR A 11 -1.92 -11.10 -6.42
CA THR A 11 -2.45 -12.22 -7.20
C THR A 11 -3.44 -13.05 -6.37
N VAL A 12 -4.18 -13.96 -7.02
CA VAL A 12 -5.09 -14.91 -6.34
C VAL A 12 -4.33 -15.78 -5.33
N ASP A 13 -3.08 -16.14 -5.62
CA ASP A 13 -2.18 -16.89 -4.75
C ASP A 13 -1.32 -16.00 -3.84
N ARG A 14 -1.71 -14.74 -3.64
CA ARG A 14 -1.23 -13.77 -2.63
C ARG A 14 0.21 -13.30 -2.80
N PHE A 15 0.70 -13.17 -4.03
CA PHE A 15 1.96 -12.49 -4.34
C PHE A 15 1.72 -11.03 -4.72
N ILE A 16 2.62 -10.15 -4.30
CA ILE A 16 2.58 -8.70 -4.59
C ILE A 16 3.56 -8.29 -5.69
N ALA A 17 4.52 -9.15 -6.00
CA ALA A 17 5.51 -8.96 -7.07
C ALA A 17 6.18 -10.29 -7.41
N ARG A 18 6.89 -10.38 -8.54
CA ARG A 18 7.83 -11.46 -8.81
C ARG A 18 9.02 -11.42 -7.85
N GLU A 19 9.87 -12.44 -7.87
CA GLU A 19 11.09 -12.51 -7.03
C GLU A 19 12.06 -11.35 -7.27
N ASP A 20 12.11 -10.83 -8.51
CA ASP A 20 12.91 -9.67 -8.89
C ASP A 20 12.29 -8.32 -8.50
N GLY A 21 11.06 -8.33 -7.97
CA GLY A 21 10.31 -7.14 -7.57
C GLY A 21 9.41 -6.56 -8.66
N SER A 22 9.42 -7.10 -9.89
CA SER A 22 8.55 -6.63 -10.97
C SER A 22 7.08 -7.00 -10.74
N PHE A 23 6.15 -6.14 -11.18
CA PHE A 23 4.70 -6.30 -11.00
C PHE A 23 3.88 -5.87 -12.23
N ASP A 24 4.50 -5.85 -13.41
CA ASP A 24 3.90 -5.49 -14.68
C ASP A 24 2.78 -6.45 -15.17
N PHE A 25 2.57 -7.55 -14.45
CA PHE A 25 1.51 -8.52 -14.71
C PHE A 25 0.14 -8.11 -14.14
N PHE A 26 0.08 -7.07 -13.31
CA PHE A 26 -1.19 -6.58 -12.82
C PHE A 26 -2.00 -5.86 -13.91
N LEU A 27 -3.32 -5.99 -13.85
CA LEU A 27 -4.21 -5.33 -14.79
C LEU A 27 -4.11 -3.80 -14.65
N THR A 28 -3.80 -3.13 -15.76
CA THR A 28 -3.66 -1.66 -15.84
C THR A 28 -4.81 -0.99 -16.60
N GLU A 29 -5.75 -1.78 -17.14
CA GLU A 29 -6.89 -1.31 -17.93
C GLU A 29 -8.18 -1.99 -17.48
N GLY A 30 -9.30 -1.28 -17.62
CA GLY A 30 -10.64 -1.76 -17.32
C GLY A 30 -11.39 -0.86 -16.33
N GLU A 31 -12.66 -1.16 -16.10
CA GLU A 31 -13.57 -0.39 -15.22
C GLU A 31 -13.02 -0.20 -13.82
N HIS A 32 -12.32 -1.22 -13.28
CA HIS A 32 -11.73 -1.16 -11.94
C HIS A 32 -10.70 -0.02 -11.79
N ILE A 33 -9.99 0.37 -12.86
CA ILE A 33 -9.02 1.48 -12.81
C ILE A 33 -9.74 2.80 -12.55
N ALA A 34 -10.81 3.09 -13.28
CA ALA A 34 -11.60 4.31 -13.07
C ALA A 34 -12.16 4.38 -11.64
N ASP A 35 -12.71 3.27 -11.16
CA ASP A 35 -13.23 3.19 -9.79
C ASP A 35 -12.15 3.38 -8.72
N LEU A 36 -10.96 2.80 -8.91
CA LEU A 36 -9.85 2.97 -7.97
C LEU A 36 -9.33 4.40 -7.96
N VAL A 37 -9.25 5.05 -9.13
CA VAL A 37 -8.87 6.46 -9.26
C VAL A 37 -9.89 7.36 -8.58
N GLU A 38 -11.17 7.08 -8.72
CA GLU A 38 -12.25 7.84 -8.07
C GLU A 38 -12.28 7.63 -6.55
N SER A 39 -12.15 6.36 -6.12
CA SER A 39 -12.29 6.00 -4.69
C SER A 39 -11.04 6.29 -3.87
N PHE A 40 -9.84 6.19 -4.45
CA PHE A 40 -8.54 6.33 -3.77
C PHE A 40 -7.60 7.27 -4.53
N PRO A 41 -8.01 8.51 -4.85
CA PRO A 41 -7.24 9.42 -5.70
C PRO A 41 -5.85 9.73 -5.16
N GLU A 42 -5.69 9.74 -3.85
CA GLU A 42 -4.41 9.98 -3.17
C GLU A 42 -3.37 8.87 -3.38
N THR A 43 -3.81 7.67 -3.75
CA THR A 43 -2.89 6.53 -3.97
C THR A 43 -2.29 6.51 -5.38
N ILE A 44 -2.68 7.44 -6.23
CA ILE A 44 -2.12 7.60 -7.56
C ILE A 44 -0.80 8.40 -7.46
N PRO A 45 0.33 7.81 -7.89
CA PRO A 45 1.63 8.47 -7.82
C PRO A 45 1.69 9.76 -8.65
N ALA A 46 2.47 10.73 -8.19
CA ALA A 46 2.55 12.08 -8.77
C ALA A 46 2.72 12.11 -10.29
N HIS A 47 3.58 11.25 -10.84
CA HIS A 47 3.88 11.20 -12.29
C HIS A 47 2.72 10.66 -13.15
N LEU A 48 1.72 10.01 -12.53
CA LEU A 48 0.54 9.47 -13.24
C LEU A 48 -0.70 10.35 -13.07
N ARG A 49 -0.74 11.26 -12.09
CA ARG A 49 -1.94 12.03 -11.75
C ARG A 49 -2.44 12.87 -12.90
N ASP A 50 -1.57 13.60 -13.59
CA ASP A 50 -1.95 14.45 -14.74
C ASP A 50 -2.45 13.60 -15.90
N THR A 51 -1.78 12.48 -16.20
CA THR A 51 -2.17 11.55 -17.27
C THR A 51 -3.54 10.94 -17.03
N LEU A 52 -3.86 10.64 -15.77
CA LEU A 52 -5.13 10.05 -15.37
C LEU A 52 -6.19 11.10 -14.99
N GLY A 53 -5.88 12.40 -15.10
CA GLY A 53 -6.81 13.49 -14.75
C GLY A 53 -7.18 13.55 -13.28
N VAL A 54 -6.29 13.14 -12.37
CA VAL A 54 -6.57 13.05 -10.94
C VAL A 54 -6.29 14.37 -10.25
N HIS A 55 -7.35 15.14 -9.97
CA HIS A 55 -7.29 16.42 -9.28
C HIS A 55 -8.03 16.42 -7.92
N ALA A 56 -8.64 15.29 -7.57
CA ALA A 56 -9.40 15.15 -6.34
C ALA A 56 -8.49 15.23 -5.09
N GLU A 57 -9.07 15.71 -4.00
CA GLU A 57 -8.45 15.69 -2.67
C GLU A 57 -8.39 14.28 -2.11
N ASN A 58 -7.52 14.08 -1.11
CA ASN A 58 -7.41 12.81 -0.42
C ASN A 58 -8.76 12.40 0.20
N GLN A 59 -9.18 11.17 -0.03
CA GLN A 59 -10.44 10.67 0.50
C GLN A 59 -10.24 9.80 1.75
N TRP A 60 -9.30 8.84 1.68
CA TRP A 60 -9.06 7.86 2.73
C TRP A 60 -7.82 8.17 3.55
N PHE A 61 -6.72 8.55 2.89
CA PHE A 61 -5.40 8.60 3.50
C PHE A 61 -4.78 9.99 3.45
N ASP A 62 -4.07 10.36 4.51
CA ASP A 62 -3.19 11.54 4.53
C ASP A 62 -1.75 11.18 4.92
N VAL A 63 -1.50 9.91 5.25
CA VAL A 63 -0.18 9.34 5.54
C VAL A 63 0.03 8.08 4.73
N VAL A 64 1.25 7.89 4.18
CA VAL A 64 1.67 6.66 3.53
C VAL A 64 2.97 6.11 4.14
N LEU A 65 2.99 4.80 4.37
CA LEU A 65 4.12 4.04 4.90
C LEU A 65 4.69 3.14 3.81
N MET A 66 5.96 3.30 3.49
CA MET A 66 6.65 2.56 2.43
C MET A 66 7.92 1.92 2.97
N GLY A 67 8.10 0.64 2.71
CA GLY A 67 9.40 0.02 2.83
C GLY A 67 10.35 0.48 1.72
N ARG A 68 11.66 0.30 1.91
CA ARG A 68 12.69 0.75 0.97
C ARG A 68 12.41 0.31 -0.47
N ARG A 69 12.20 -1.00 -0.72
CA ARG A 69 11.97 -1.52 -2.09
C ARG A 69 10.72 -0.93 -2.74
N THR A 70 9.65 -0.72 -1.96
CA THR A 70 8.42 -0.09 -2.45
C THR A 70 8.66 1.35 -2.88
N TYR A 71 9.46 2.10 -2.12
CA TYR A 71 9.82 3.47 -2.46
C TYR A 71 10.77 3.53 -3.68
N GLU A 72 11.72 2.60 -3.80
CA GLU A 72 12.69 2.52 -4.90
C GLU A 72 12.01 2.38 -6.28
N VAL A 73 10.80 1.84 -6.35
CA VAL A 73 9.98 1.80 -7.60
C VAL A 73 9.78 3.20 -8.18
N GLY A 74 9.53 4.21 -7.33
CA GLY A 74 9.45 5.61 -7.78
C GLY A 74 10.78 6.13 -8.31
N LEU A 75 11.88 5.76 -7.69
CA LEU A 75 13.23 6.18 -8.12
C LEU A 75 13.60 5.65 -9.51
N GLU A 76 13.16 4.44 -9.86
CA GLU A 76 13.42 3.84 -11.19
C GLU A 76 12.81 4.66 -12.33
N VAL A 77 11.74 5.41 -12.05
CA VAL A 77 11.09 6.31 -13.00
C VAL A 77 11.40 7.80 -12.71
N GLY A 78 12.44 8.07 -11.91
CA GLY A 78 12.90 9.43 -11.60
C GLY A 78 12.03 10.20 -10.61
N VAL A 79 11.17 9.53 -9.84
CA VAL A 79 10.26 10.16 -8.88
C VAL A 79 10.77 9.96 -7.47
N THR A 80 11.22 11.03 -6.82
CA THR A 80 11.70 11.03 -5.41
C THR A 80 10.59 11.34 -4.40
N ASN A 81 9.51 11.98 -4.84
CA ASN A 81 8.34 12.32 -4.04
C ASN A 81 7.07 11.74 -4.67
N PRO A 82 6.79 10.44 -4.47
CA PRO A 82 5.70 9.76 -5.19
C PRO A 82 4.29 10.23 -4.78
N TYR A 83 4.11 10.68 -3.53
CA TYR A 83 2.80 11.05 -2.99
C TYR A 83 2.84 12.41 -2.27
N PRO A 84 3.09 13.53 -3.01
CA PRO A 84 3.29 14.86 -2.40
C PRO A 84 2.06 15.39 -1.64
N GLN A 85 0.88 14.82 -1.88
CA GLN A 85 -0.37 15.14 -1.21
C GLN A 85 -0.52 14.48 0.18
N MET A 86 0.42 13.58 0.55
CA MET A 86 0.42 12.88 1.83
C MET A 86 1.71 13.09 2.59
N LYS A 87 1.67 12.94 3.93
CA LYS A 87 2.87 12.74 4.72
C LYS A 87 3.44 11.35 4.42
N GLN A 88 4.72 11.27 4.07
CA GLN A 88 5.35 10.04 3.61
C GLN A 88 6.44 9.60 4.58
N TYR A 89 6.43 8.31 4.94
CA TYR A 89 7.44 7.67 5.76
C TYR A 89 8.10 6.52 4.99
N LEU A 90 9.43 6.60 4.89
CA LEU A 90 10.28 5.60 4.26
C LEU A 90 10.99 4.77 5.32
N PHE A 91 10.64 3.51 5.45
CA PHE A 91 11.26 2.60 6.41
C PHE A 91 12.49 1.93 5.81
N SER A 92 13.66 2.22 6.38
CA SER A 92 14.92 1.59 5.99
C SER A 92 15.93 1.58 7.14
N ARG A 93 16.55 0.42 7.35
CA ARG A 93 17.65 0.26 8.31
C ARG A 93 19.02 0.55 7.71
N SER A 94 19.13 0.68 6.41
CA SER A 94 20.40 0.80 5.68
C SER A 94 20.62 2.17 5.03
N LEU A 95 19.56 2.93 4.71
CA LEU A 95 19.69 4.29 4.22
C LEU A 95 20.13 5.23 5.34
N LYS A 96 21.02 6.16 5.01
CA LYS A 96 21.52 7.19 5.93
C LYS A 96 20.68 8.46 5.87
N GLU A 97 20.11 8.75 4.71
CA GLU A 97 19.29 9.93 4.45
C GLU A 97 18.16 9.57 3.45
N SER A 98 17.09 10.34 3.50
CA SER A 98 16.01 10.21 2.52
C SER A 98 16.43 10.82 1.18
N PRO A 99 16.10 10.20 0.03
CA PRO A 99 16.31 10.78 -1.28
C PRO A 99 15.52 12.07 -1.55
N ASP A 100 14.48 12.34 -0.77
CA ASP A 100 13.68 13.56 -0.85
C ASP A 100 13.40 14.13 0.55
N LYS A 101 13.53 15.46 0.69
CA LYS A 101 13.32 16.17 1.96
C LYS A 101 11.88 16.10 2.51
N ASN A 102 10.90 15.82 1.62
CA ASN A 102 9.49 15.69 2.00
C ASN A 102 9.11 14.24 2.37
N VAL A 103 10.05 13.31 2.25
CA VAL A 103 9.88 11.91 2.64
C VAL A 103 10.72 11.64 3.89
N GLU A 104 10.08 11.35 5.00
CA GLU A 104 10.74 11.13 6.28
C GLU A 104 11.34 9.74 6.38
N LEU A 105 12.66 9.64 6.58
CA LEU A 105 13.33 8.36 6.78
C LEU A 105 13.15 7.87 8.22
N VAL A 106 12.67 6.64 8.35
CA VAL A 106 12.47 5.94 9.63
C VAL A 106 13.39 4.73 9.70
N SER A 107 14.35 4.76 10.62
CA SER A 107 15.24 3.63 10.92
C SER A 107 14.92 2.95 12.26
N GLY A 108 13.99 3.50 13.03
CA GLY A 108 13.61 3.06 14.35
C GLY A 108 12.45 2.06 14.37
N ASP A 109 11.76 2.02 15.50
CA ASP A 109 10.63 1.13 15.75
C ASP A 109 9.40 1.55 14.94
N ALA A 110 9.05 0.75 13.91
CA ALA A 110 7.91 0.99 13.05
C ALA A 110 6.57 0.89 13.80
N ILE A 111 6.47 -0.03 14.77
CA ILE A 111 5.24 -0.23 15.56
C ILE A 111 5.01 0.99 16.46
N ALA A 112 6.05 1.47 17.14
CA ALA A 112 5.96 2.66 17.98
C ALA A 112 5.50 3.89 17.18
N LEU A 113 6.05 4.10 15.99
CA LEU A 113 5.63 5.20 15.12
C LEU A 113 4.16 5.07 14.69
N VAL A 114 3.72 3.88 14.28
CA VAL A 114 2.32 3.67 13.86
C VAL A 114 1.37 3.94 15.03
N ARG A 115 1.69 3.47 16.23
CA ARG A 115 0.89 3.76 17.44
C ARG A 115 0.79 5.26 17.72
N GLU A 116 1.88 5.98 17.58
CA GLU A 116 1.89 7.44 17.72
C GLU A 116 0.99 8.08 16.65
N LEU A 117 1.14 7.72 15.37
CA LEU A 117 0.34 8.24 14.27
C LEU A 117 -1.16 7.99 14.47
N LYS A 118 -1.55 6.82 15.00
CA LYS A 118 -2.94 6.48 15.30
C LYS A 118 -3.57 7.39 16.35
N THR A 119 -2.79 8.01 17.23
CA THR A 119 -3.31 8.97 18.24
C THR A 119 -3.54 10.37 17.70
N GLN A 120 -2.98 10.70 16.54
CA GLN A 120 -3.10 12.02 15.91
C GLN A 120 -4.48 12.19 15.25
N THR A 121 -4.85 13.44 14.96
CA THR A 121 -6.01 13.77 14.12
C THR A 121 -5.62 13.68 12.65
N GLY A 122 -6.57 13.25 11.81
CA GLY A 122 -6.37 13.13 10.36
C GLY A 122 -7.18 12.01 9.76
N LYS A 123 -6.92 11.72 8.48
CA LYS A 123 -7.44 10.55 7.76
C LYS A 123 -6.65 9.30 8.16
N ASP A 124 -7.02 8.16 7.61
CA ASP A 124 -6.36 6.90 7.90
C ASP A 124 -4.93 6.83 7.32
N ILE A 125 -4.20 5.81 7.73
CA ILE A 125 -2.80 5.58 7.41
C ILE A 125 -2.73 4.47 6.38
N TRP A 126 -2.18 4.75 5.19
CA TRP A 126 -1.96 3.75 4.15
C TRP A 126 -0.65 3.00 4.38
N LEU A 127 -0.72 1.71 4.65
CA LEU A 127 0.41 0.80 4.50
C LEU A 127 0.50 0.41 3.01
N CYS A 128 1.40 1.05 2.27
CA CYS A 128 1.65 0.73 0.86
C CYS A 128 2.41 -0.60 0.71
N GLY A 129 3.27 -0.90 1.68
CA GLY A 129 4.07 -2.12 1.70
C GLY A 129 5.57 -1.83 1.75
N GLY A 130 6.51 -2.76 1.44
CA GLY A 130 6.32 -4.11 0.98
C GLY A 130 6.10 -5.16 2.08
N SER A 131 6.28 -6.40 1.69
CA SER A 131 5.99 -7.60 2.46
C SER A 131 6.61 -7.62 3.86
N ASP A 132 7.88 -7.24 3.99
CA ASP A 132 8.61 -7.22 5.28
C ASP A 132 8.02 -6.17 6.23
N LEU A 133 7.70 -4.97 5.71
CA LEU A 133 7.08 -3.92 6.51
C LEU A 133 5.65 -4.33 6.93
N ALA A 134 4.89 -4.93 6.02
CA ALA A 134 3.56 -5.43 6.32
C ALA A 134 3.59 -6.54 7.39
N THR A 135 4.57 -7.44 7.32
CA THR A 135 4.76 -8.47 8.36
C THR A 135 5.11 -7.86 9.71
N THR A 136 6.01 -6.86 9.73
CA THR A 136 6.40 -6.16 10.97
C THR A 136 5.21 -5.43 11.59
N LEU A 137 4.39 -4.78 10.77
CA LEU A 137 3.24 -3.98 11.21
C LEU A 137 1.94 -4.78 11.34
N PHE A 138 1.96 -6.09 11.07
CA PHE A 138 0.76 -6.92 11.13
C PHE A 138 -0.05 -6.76 12.43
N PRO A 139 0.56 -6.68 13.63
CA PRO A 139 -0.19 -6.47 14.87
C PRO A 139 -0.95 -5.14 14.95
N GLU A 140 -0.63 -4.19 14.11
CA GLU A 140 -1.23 -2.85 14.08
C GLU A 140 -2.18 -2.65 12.89
N ILE A 141 -2.29 -3.62 11.95
CA ILE A 141 -3.18 -3.51 10.80
C ILE A 141 -4.63 -3.67 11.26
N ASP A 142 -5.44 -2.64 11.08
CA ASP A 142 -6.87 -2.64 11.41
C ASP A 142 -7.71 -3.17 10.26
N GLU A 143 -7.36 -2.79 9.02
CA GLU A 143 -8.06 -3.21 7.80
C GLU A 143 -7.09 -3.62 6.68
N MET A 144 -7.58 -4.50 5.82
CA MET A 144 -6.90 -4.86 4.57
C MET A 144 -7.83 -4.58 3.40
N ILE A 145 -7.34 -3.81 2.43
CA ILE A 145 -8.03 -3.60 1.15
C ILE A 145 -7.20 -4.25 0.06
N LEU A 146 -7.64 -5.40 -0.41
CA LEU A 146 -6.91 -6.22 -1.38
C LEU A 146 -7.45 -5.98 -2.79
N LYS A 147 -6.56 -5.54 -3.68
CA LYS A 147 -6.77 -5.45 -5.12
C LYS A 147 -6.34 -6.76 -5.76
N VAL A 148 -7.25 -7.75 -5.78
CA VAL A 148 -6.92 -9.11 -6.24
C VAL A 148 -7.02 -9.20 -7.76
N ASN A 149 -5.89 -9.44 -8.40
CA ASN A 149 -5.79 -9.64 -9.83
C ASN A 149 -6.02 -11.11 -10.19
N PRO A 150 -6.75 -11.42 -11.27
CA PRO A 150 -7.13 -12.78 -11.67
C PRO A 150 -5.96 -13.54 -12.32
N ILE A 151 -4.87 -13.71 -11.58
CA ILE A 151 -3.65 -14.39 -12.02
C ILE A 151 -3.08 -15.25 -10.90
N LEU A 152 -2.47 -16.38 -11.27
CA LEU A 152 -1.61 -17.20 -10.40
C LEU A 152 -0.17 -16.96 -10.80
N LEU A 153 0.68 -16.60 -9.84
CA LEU A 153 2.09 -16.35 -10.08
C LEU A 153 2.97 -17.58 -9.75
N GLY A 154 2.55 -18.40 -8.77
CA GLY A 154 3.23 -19.63 -8.35
C GLY A 154 4.42 -19.38 -7.41
N SER A 155 5.24 -18.35 -7.65
CA SER A 155 6.31 -17.89 -6.77
C SER A 155 6.48 -16.38 -6.88
N GLY A 156 7.09 -15.76 -5.86
CA GLY A 156 7.32 -14.32 -5.85
C GLY A 156 7.41 -13.76 -4.43
N ILE A 157 7.28 -12.45 -4.32
CA ILE A 157 7.22 -11.74 -3.04
C ILE A 157 5.79 -11.88 -2.49
N PRO A 158 5.60 -12.56 -1.35
CA PRO A 158 4.27 -12.79 -0.80
C PRO A 158 3.69 -11.53 -0.15
N LEU A 159 2.40 -11.54 0.13
CA LEU A 159 1.70 -10.47 0.84
C LEU A 159 2.32 -10.19 2.22
N PHE A 160 2.76 -11.24 2.90
CA PHE A 160 3.54 -11.20 4.15
C PHE A 160 4.73 -12.13 4.02
N SER A 161 5.94 -11.63 4.30
CA SER A 161 7.21 -12.36 4.10
C SER A 161 7.58 -13.29 5.25
N GLY A 162 6.92 -13.16 6.40
CA GLY A 162 7.24 -13.90 7.61
C GLY A 162 6.06 -14.65 8.17
N VAL A 163 6.27 -15.17 9.38
CA VAL A 163 5.20 -15.80 10.15
C VAL A 163 4.34 -14.70 10.78
N ILE A 164 3.06 -14.74 10.49
CA ILE A 164 2.04 -13.94 11.16
C ILE A 164 1.20 -14.86 12.04
N LYS A 165 0.62 -14.31 13.10
CA LYS A 165 -0.32 -15.05 13.95
C LYS A 165 -1.58 -15.36 13.13
N GLU A 166 -2.13 -16.56 13.32
CA GLU A 166 -3.46 -16.89 12.81
C GLU A 166 -4.47 -15.87 13.34
N THR A 167 -5.21 -15.25 12.42
CA THR A 167 -6.09 -14.13 12.71
C THR A 167 -7.31 -14.18 11.81
N ASP A 168 -8.48 -14.07 12.39
CA ASP A 168 -9.73 -14.02 11.66
C ASP A 168 -9.91 -12.67 10.96
N LEU A 169 -10.46 -12.72 9.76
CA LEU A 169 -10.83 -11.55 8.97
C LEU A 169 -12.35 -11.51 8.81
N GLU A 170 -12.92 -10.31 8.88
CA GLU A 170 -14.30 -10.06 8.55
C GLU A 170 -14.39 -9.34 7.21
N LEU A 171 -15.02 -9.96 6.22
CA LEU A 171 -15.28 -9.30 4.94
C LEU A 171 -16.35 -8.23 5.15
N THR A 172 -15.94 -6.95 5.03
CA THR A 172 -16.84 -5.79 5.23
C THR A 172 -17.40 -5.26 3.93
N ASN A 173 -16.65 -5.38 2.82
CA ASN A 173 -17.10 -4.98 1.49
C ASN A 173 -16.39 -5.79 0.41
N SER A 174 -17.05 -5.96 -0.74
CA SER A 174 -16.44 -6.58 -1.92
C SER A 174 -17.03 -6.02 -3.21
N LYS A 175 -16.19 -5.82 -4.22
CA LYS A 175 -16.61 -5.47 -5.58
C LYS A 175 -15.89 -6.38 -6.57
N ILE A 176 -16.66 -7.01 -7.44
CA ILE A 176 -16.16 -7.91 -8.50
C ILE A 176 -16.39 -7.23 -9.84
N TYR A 177 -15.37 -7.22 -10.69
CA TYR A 177 -15.41 -6.60 -12.01
C TYR A 177 -15.45 -7.64 -13.13
N ASN A 178 -15.95 -7.25 -14.29
CA ASN A 178 -16.16 -8.15 -15.44
C ASN A 178 -14.87 -8.82 -15.94
N ASN A 179 -13.71 -8.20 -15.71
CA ASN A 179 -12.39 -8.76 -16.06
C ASN A 179 -11.82 -9.70 -14.99
N GLY A 180 -12.59 -10.04 -13.96
CA GLY A 180 -12.18 -10.93 -12.87
C GLY A 180 -11.37 -10.26 -11.74
N PHE A 181 -11.07 -8.97 -11.85
CA PHE A 181 -10.48 -8.20 -10.75
C PHE A 181 -11.46 -8.12 -9.57
N MET A 182 -10.95 -8.23 -8.36
CA MET A 182 -11.75 -8.11 -7.13
C MET A 182 -11.13 -7.07 -6.19
N LEU A 183 -11.96 -6.20 -5.65
CA LEU A 183 -11.62 -5.31 -4.54
C LEU A 183 -12.29 -5.87 -3.28
N LEU A 184 -11.47 -6.29 -2.31
CA LEU A 184 -11.96 -6.93 -1.08
C LEU A 184 -11.52 -6.11 0.12
N HIS A 185 -12.49 -5.73 0.97
CA HIS A 185 -12.23 -5.01 2.23
C HIS A 185 -12.44 -5.97 3.39
N TYR A 186 -11.43 -6.11 4.22
CA TYR A 186 -11.44 -6.94 5.40
C TYR A 186 -11.09 -6.12 6.64
N ARG A 187 -11.82 -6.33 7.72
CA ARG A 187 -11.43 -5.90 9.05
C ARG A 187 -10.63 -7.04 9.72
N VAL A 188 -9.53 -6.68 10.35
CA VAL A 188 -8.68 -7.62 11.09
C VAL A 188 -9.24 -7.77 12.51
N LYS A 189 -9.44 -9.01 12.97
CA LYS A 189 -9.93 -9.31 14.33
C LYS A 189 -8.75 -9.64 15.24
N HIS A 190 -8.27 -8.65 15.98
CA HIS A 190 -7.17 -8.81 16.94
C HIS A 190 -7.62 -9.50 18.24
#